data_7d73ebdc8d0b40593021a6e18c4027c7
#
_entry.id   7d73ebdc8d0b40593021a6e18c4027c7
#
_cell.length_a   1.000
_cell.length_b   1.000
_cell.length_c   1.000
_cell.angle_alpha   90.00
_cell.angle_beta   90.00
_cell.angle_gamma   90.00
#
_symmetry.space_group_name_H-M   'P 1'
#
loop_
_entity.id
_entity.type
_entity.pdbx_description
1 polymer ?
#
loop_
_entity_poly.entity_id
_entity_poly.type
_entity_poly.pdbx_seq_one_letter_code
_entity_poly.pdbx_strand_id
1 'polypeptide(L)'
;MSGPLKCVSQPSVPVVTVTWDGTTGTDGWDTHFNGPDMGKHLLPKFDQAYSALIEDLDQRGMLQETLVVCLGEMGRTPRATPTWGRDHWSFCFPALFAGAGVRGGGLIGKSDRDAAYPLERKVTPQDLSQTIFDSLGISGHELLHDTMGRPLAAQEDGEVVRELYA
;
A
#
# COMPACT_ATOMS: atom_id res chain seq x y z
N MET A 1 27.71 -9.93 11.45
CA MET A 1 26.88 -10.49 12.52
C MET A 1 25.91 -9.39 12.96
N SER A 2 24.77 -9.31 12.34
CA SER A 2 23.72 -8.38 12.71
C SER A 2 22.88 -9.07 13.80
N GLY A 3 22.97 -8.57 15.02
CA GLY A 3 22.12 -9.02 16.12
C GLY A 3 20.65 -8.69 15.85
N PRO A 4 19.69 -9.41 16.47
CA PRO A 4 18.29 -9.11 16.30
C PRO A 4 18.00 -7.70 16.79
N LEU A 5 17.26 -6.92 15.97
CA LEU A 5 16.68 -5.66 16.38
C LEU A 5 15.86 -5.91 17.66
N LYS A 6 16.32 -5.36 18.78
CA LYS A 6 15.58 -5.42 20.03
C LYS A 6 14.32 -4.58 19.84
N CYS A 7 13.18 -5.23 19.89
CA CYS A 7 11.90 -4.56 20.05
C CYS A 7 11.96 -3.78 21.39
N VAL A 8 12.20 -2.48 21.31
CA VAL A 8 11.97 -1.57 22.40
C VAL A 8 10.48 -1.31 22.38
N SER A 9 9.78 -1.50 23.51
CA SER A 9 8.38 -1.15 23.64
C SER A 9 8.19 0.31 23.24
N GLN A 10 7.75 0.51 22.00
CA GLN A 10 7.49 1.84 21.47
C GLN A 10 6.23 2.39 22.14
N PRO A 11 6.23 3.65 22.59
CA PRO A 11 4.98 4.33 22.90
C PRO A 11 4.13 4.32 21.62
N SER A 12 2.84 4.09 21.77
CA SER A 12 1.85 3.94 20.70
C SER A 12 2.23 4.63 19.39
N VAL A 13 2.59 3.85 18.37
CA VAL A 13 2.85 4.39 17.03
C VAL A 13 1.51 4.86 16.49
N PRO A 14 1.30 6.14 16.19
CA PRO A 14 0.05 6.62 15.65
C PRO A 14 -0.14 6.08 14.21
N VAL A 15 -1.27 5.44 13.98
CA VAL A 15 -1.69 5.06 12.63
C VAL A 15 -2.67 6.13 12.14
N VAL A 16 -2.33 6.78 11.04
CA VAL A 16 -3.18 7.78 10.40
C VAL A 16 -3.66 7.20 9.06
N THR A 17 -4.97 7.07 8.91
CA THR A 17 -5.58 6.66 7.66
C THR A 17 -6.15 7.89 6.96
N VAL A 18 -5.71 8.15 5.74
CA VAL A 18 -6.25 9.18 4.87
C VAL A 18 -6.98 8.49 3.73
N THR A 19 -8.29 8.70 3.67
CA THR A 19 -9.11 8.18 2.57
C THR A 19 -9.40 9.29 1.58
N TRP A 20 -9.14 9.03 0.33
CA TRP A 20 -9.52 9.91 -0.77
C TRP A 20 -10.40 9.15 -1.75
N ASP A 21 -11.67 9.19 -1.52
CA ASP A 21 -12.69 8.53 -2.35
C ASP A 21 -13.11 9.35 -3.58
N GLY A 22 -12.70 10.61 -3.64
CA GLY A 22 -13.19 11.56 -4.63
C GLY A 22 -14.64 11.96 -4.35
N THR A 23 -15.16 12.85 -5.18
CA THR A 23 -16.57 13.20 -5.13
C THR A 23 -17.42 12.13 -5.81
N THR A 24 -18.61 11.88 -5.28
CA THR A 24 -19.60 10.99 -5.90
C THR A 24 -19.94 11.45 -7.32
N GLY A 25 -19.81 10.56 -8.29
CA GLY A 25 -20.12 10.85 -9.69
C GLY A 25 -18.99 10.46 -10.66
N THR A 26 -18.89 11.16 -11.78
CA THR A 26 -17.91 10.90 -12.86
C THR A 26 -16.47 11.24 -12.47
N ASP A 27 -16.25 11.93 -11.35
CA ASP A 27 -14.98 12.49 -10.93
C ASP A 27 -14.27 11.65 -9.82
N GLY A 28 -14.77 10.46 -9.52
CA GLY A 28 -14.19 9.57 -8.50
C GLY A 28 -13.10 8.65 -9.02
N TRP A 29 -12.38 8.02 -8.10
CA TRP A 29 -11.39 6.99 -8.41
C TRP A 29 -12.02 5.71 -8.96
N ASP A 30 -13.31 5.47 -8.68
CA ASP A 30 -14.08 4.32 -9.19
C ASP A 30 -14.55 4.58 -10.62
N THR A 31 -13.63 4.52 -11.56
CA THR A 31 -13.80 4.96 -12.97
C THR A 31 -14.39 3.88 -13.87
N HIS A 32 -15.64 3.51 -13.66
CA HIS A 32 -16.38 2.64 -14.60
C HIS A 32 -16.67 3.33 -15.94
N PHE A 33 -16.65 4.67 -15.95
CA PHE A 33 -16.85 5.54 -17.12
C PHE A 33 -15.77 6.62 -17.12
N ASN A 34 -15.41 7.15 -18.29
CA ASN A 34 -14.52 8.30 -18.42
C ASN A 34 -13.16 8.16 -17.71
N GLY A 35 -12.49 7.02 -17.82
CA GLY A 35 -11.13 6.84 -17.28
C GLY A 35 -10.14 7.97 -17.60
N PRO A 36 -10.18 8.62 -18.78
CA PRO A 36 -9.33 9.78 -19.06
C PRO A 36 -9.52 10.97 -18.12
N ASP A 37 -10.70 11.16 -17.52
CA ASP A 37 -10.94 12.26 -16.59
C ASP A 37 -10.20 12.07 -15.27
N MET A 38 -10.04 10.81 -14.78
CA MET A 38 -9.16 10.50 -13.67
C MET A 38 -7.72 10.95 -13.95
N GLY A 39 -7.21 10.63 -15.14
CA GLY A 39 -5.86 11.03 -15.55
C GLY A 39 -5.66 12.54 -15.63
N LYS A 40 -6.70 13.28 -16.00
CA LYS A 40 -6.64 14.75 -16.13
C LYS A 40 -6.85 15.49 -14.82
N HIS A 41 -7.68 14.97 -13.93
CA HIS A 41 -8.16 15.70 -12.76
C HIS A 41 -7.73 15.14 -11.43
N LEU A 42 -7.69 13.83 -11.28
CA LEU A 42 -7.35 13.19 -9.99
C LEU A 42 -5.85 12.89 -9.86
N LEU A 43 -5.24 12.30 -10.87
CA LEU A 43 -3.81 11.96 -10.81
C LEU A 43 -2.90 13.18 -10.56
N PRO A 44 -3.08 14.35 -11.21
CA PRO A 44 -2.24 15.51 -10.91
C PRO A 44 -2.40 16.03 -9.48
N LYS A 45 -3.62 15.97 -8.93
CA LYS A 45 -3.86 16.37 -7.53
C LYS A 45 -3.24 15.36 -6.55
N PHE A 46 -3.37 14.07 -6.86
CA PHE A 46 -2.72 13.02 -6.09
C PHE A 46 -1.20 13.18 -6.09
N ASP A 47 -0.60 13.37 -7.25
CA ASP A 47 0.84 13.57 -7.41
C ASP A 47 1.34 14.75 -6.56
N GLN A 48 0.66 15.90 -6.64
CA GLN A 48 1.00 17.06 -5.81
C GLN A 48 0.85 16.81 -4.31
N ALA A 49 -0.22 16.15 -3.89
CA ALA A 49 -0.46 15.89 -2.47
C ALA A 49 0.51 14.85 -1.90
N TYR A 50 0.75 13.78 -2.66
CA TYR A 50 1.64 12.71 -2.23
C TYR A 50 3.11 13.17 -2.21
N SER A 51 3.58 13.86 -3.24
CA SER A 51 4.94 14.41 -3.27
C SER A 51 5.17 15.43 -2.16
N ALA A 52 4.23 16.35 -1.94
CA ALA A 52 4.31 17.33 -0.86
C ALA A 52 4.37 16.67 0.53
N LEU A 53 3.60 15.61 0.75
CA LEU A 53 3.65 14.84 2.01
C LEU A 53 5.03 14.21 2.22
N ILE A 54 5.58 13.55 1.19
CA ILE A 54 6.89 12.92 1.29
C ILE A 54 7.99 13.97 1.52
N GLU A 55 7.95 15.09 0.79
CA GLU A 55 8.92 16.19 0.95
C GLU A 55 8.83 16.82 2.34
N ASP A 56 7.64 17.07 2.87
CA ASP A 56 7.47 17.65 4.22
C ASP A 56 8.01 16.69 5.30
N LEU A 57 7.68 15.41 5.21
CA LEU A 57 8.18 14.40 6.14
C LEU A 57 9.71 14.29 6.10
N ASP A 58 10.29 14.32 4.89
CA ASP A 58 11.76 14.27 4.73
C ASP A 58 12.44 15.51 5.29
N GLN A 59 11.97 16.73 4.94
CA GLN A 59 12.50 17.99 5.43
C GLN A 59 12.43 18.12 6.95
N ARG A 60 11.42 17.54 7.57
CA ARG A 60 11.25 17.51 9.03
C ARG A 60 11.99 16.35 9.71
N GLY A 61 12.68 15.50 8.96
CA GLY A 61 13.40 14.34 9.46
C GLY A 61 12.45 13.23 9.98
N MET A 62 11.16 13.30 9.67
CA MET A 62 10.16 12.33 10.12
C MET A 62 10.04 11.11 9.20
N LEU A 63 10.48 11.22 7.94
CA LEU A 63 10.36 10.12 6.98
C LEU A 63 11.14 8.88 7.39
N GLN A 64 12.20 9.03 8.20
CA GLN A 64 13.00 7.91 8.72
C GLN A 64 12.21 7.00 9.68
N GLU A 65 11.20 7.55 10.35
CA GLU A 65 10.40 6.86 11.36
C GLU A 65 8.93 6.73 10.95
N THR A 66 8.59 7.15 9.73
CA THR A 66 7.20 7.11 9.23
C THR A 66 7.14 6.27 7.97
N LEU A 67 6.40 5.16 8.00
CA LEU A 67 6.05 4.41 6.80
C LEU A 67 4.83 5.05 6.13
N VAL A 68 5.00 5.48 4.89
CA VAL A 68 3.90 5.97 4.05
C VAL A 68 3.53 4.89 3.06
N VAL A 69 2.29 4.43 3.13
CA VAL A 69 1.74 3.41 2.22
C VAL A 69 0.58 4.01 1.44
N CYS A 70 0.63 3.90 0.12
CA CYS A 70 -0.47 4.30 -0.75
C CYS A 70 -0.87 3.13 -1.64
N LEU A 71 -2.14 2.76 -1.56
CA LEU A 71 -2.71 1.65 -2.33
C LEU A 71 -4.20 1.88 -2.57
N GLY A 72 -4.74 1.21 -3.58
CA GLY A 72 -6.17 1.02 -3.74
C GLY A 72 -6.60 -0.35 -3.19
N GLU A 73 -7.90 -0.55 -3.01
CA GLU A 73 -8.45 -1.83 -2.58
C GLU A 73 -8.31 -2.93 -3.64
N MET A 74 -8.23 -2.53 -4.91
CA MET A 74 -8.07 -3.43 -6.06
C MET A 74 -7.59 -2.68 -7.30
N GLY A 75 -7.22 -3.43 -8.32
CA GLY A 75 -6.88 -2.91 -9.64
C GLY A 75 -8.09 -2.70 -10.55
N ARG A 76 -7.80 -2.39 -11.80
CA ARG A 76 -8.79 -2.17 -12.85
C ARG A 76 -8.53 -3.09 -14.03
N THR A 77 -9.60 -3.42 -14.77
CA THR A 77 -9.50 -4.32 -15.95
C THR A 77 -8.45 -3.84 -16.94
N PRO A 78 -7.65 -4.75 -17.53
CA PRO A 78 -6.61 -4.40 -18.49
C PRO A 78 -7.16 -3.69 -19.74
N ARG A 79 -8.39 -4.01 -20.10
CA ARG A 79 -9.09 -3.40 -21.24
C ARG A 79 -10.12 -2.40 -20.77
N ALA A 80 -10.17 -1.25 -21.43
CA ALA A 80 -11.21 -0.27 -21.21
C ALA A 80 -12.55 -0.76 -21.74
N THR A 81 -13.63 -0.32 -21.10
CA THR A 81 -15.01 -0.44 -21.62
C THR A 81 -15.21 0.44 -22.87
N PRO A 82 -16.30 0.28 -23.61
CA PRO A 82 -16.62 1.18 -24.74
C PRO A 82 -16.72 2.66 -24.35
N THR A 83 -16.98 2.95 -23.09
CA THR A 83 -17.03 4.31 -22.53
C THR A 83 -15.71 4.77 -21.91
N TRP A 84 -14.60 4.08 -22.20
CA TRP A 84 -13.26 4.38 -21.69
C TRP A 84 -13.11 4.27 -20.16
N GLY A 85 -14.04 3.61 -19.51
CA GLY A 85 -13.91 3.24 -18.11
C GLY A 85 -13.16 1.91 -17.95
N ARG A 86 -13.00 1.49 -16.70
CA ARG A 86 -12.41 0.19 -16.34
C ARG A 86 -13.17 -0.40 -15.17
N ASP A 87 -13.53 -1.66 -15.27
CA ASP A 87 -14.18 -2.40 -14.19
C ASP A 87 -13.17 -2.85 -13.14
N HIS A 88 -13.66 -3.41 -12.04
CA HIS A 88 -12.83 -3.94 -10.96
C HIS A 88 -12.03 -5.16 -11.42
N TRP A 89 -10.75 -5.22 -10.98
CA TRP A 89 -9.83 -6.31 -11.29
C TRP A 89 -8.87 -6.57 -10.14
N SER A 90 -9.15 -7.56 -9.32
CA SER A 90 -8.39 -7.82 -8.09
C SER A 90 -7.09 -8.61 -8.29
N PHE A 91 -6.74 -8.99 -9.51
CA PHE A 91 -5.59 -9.86 -9.74
C PHE A 91 -4.25 -9.11 -9.83
N CYS A 92 -4.25 -7.84 -10.20
CA CYS A 92 -3.02 -7.07 -10.36
C CYS A 92 -3.27 -5.58 -10.10
N PHE A 93 -2.54 -5.01 -9.13
CA PHE A 93 -2.57 -3.58 -8.81
C PHE A 93 -1.28 -3.17 -8.10
N PRO A 94 -0.85 -1.91 -8.21
CA PRO A 94 0.33 -1.40 -7.55
C PRO A 94 0.05 -0.96 -6.11
N ALA A 95 1.12 -0.95 -5.30
CA ALA A 95 1.18 -0.24 -4.02
C ALA A 95 2.47 0.59 -3.97
N LEU A 96 2.43 1.75 -3.32
CA LEU A 96 3.59 2.62 -3.12
C LEU A 96 4.00 2.57 -1.65
N PHE A 97 5.29 2.47 -1.41
CA PHE A 97 5.88 2.49 -0.08
C PHE A 97 6.99 3.53 -0.03
N ALA A 98 7.03 4.33 1.03
CA ALA A 98 8.11 5.29 1.27
C ALA A 98 8.37 5.45 2.77
N GLY A 99 9.59 5.82 3.13
CA GLY A 99 9.99 6.06 4.50
C GLY A 99 10.27 4.81 5.33
N ALA A 100 10.51 4.96 6.62
CA ALA A 100 10.81 3.89 7.59
C ALA A 100 11.87 2.88 7.09
N GLY A 101 12.92 3.37 6.41
CA GLY A 101 14.00 2.52 5.87
C GLY A 101 13.69 1.86 4.53
N VAL A 102 12.53 2.13 3.92
CA VAL A 102 12.22 1.67 2.55
C VAL A 102 13.19 2.28 1.55
N ARG A 103 13.78 1.46 0.71
CA ARG A 103 14.70 1.88 -0.34
C ARG A 103 13.95 2.55 -1.49
N GLY A 104 14.20 3.84 -1.70
CA GLY A 104 13.57 4.60 -2.78
C GLY A 104 14.00 4.14 -4.18
N GLY A 105 13.12 4.30 -5.16
CA GLY A 105 13.38 3.99 -6.57
C GLY A 105 13.38 2.51 -6.93
N GLY A 106 13.05 1.62 -5.98
CA GLY A 106 12.91 0.19 -6.21
C GLY A 106 11.60 -0.17 -6.91
N LEU A 107 11.61 -1.23 -7.70
CA LEU A 107 10.41 -1.86 -8.27
C LEU A 107 10.44 -3.34 -7.92
N ILE A 108 9.38 -3.82 -7.26
CA ILE A 108 9.24 -5.21 -6.84
C ILE A 108 8.05 -5.82 -7.58
N GLY A 109 8.30 -6.98 -8.18
CA GLY A 109 7.30 -7.67 -8.99
C GLY A 109 7.24 -7.16 -10.42
N LYS A 110 6.58 -7.94 -11.26
CA LYS A 110 6.36 -7.63 -12.67
C LYS A 110 5.05 -8.25 -13.12
N SER A 111 4.26 -7.48 -13.84
CA SER A 111 3.05 -7.98 -14.48
C SER A 111 3.33 -8.54 -15.87
N ASP A 112 2.34 -9.20 -16.45
CA ASP A 112 2.30 -9.48 -17.87
C ASP A 112 2.22 -8.17 -18.69
N ARG A 113 2.33 -8.29 -20.00
CA ARG A 113 2.32 -7.15 -20.92
C ARG A 113 1.03 -6.32 -20.89
N ASP A 114 -0.07 -6.92 -20.46
CA ASP A 114 -1.39 -6.29 -20.42
C ASP A 114 -1.73 -5.77 -19.03
N ALA A 115 -0.82 -5.92 -18.04
CA ALA A 115 -1.02 -5.60 -16.62
C ALA A 115 -2.24 -6.33 -16.01
N ALA A 116 -2.52 -7.53 -16.51
CA ALA A 116 -3.63 -8.36 -16.07
C ALA A 116 -3.28 -9.22 -14.85
N TYR A 117 -2.10 -9.83 -14.88
CA TYR A 117 -1.66 -10.76 -13.84
C TYR A 117 -0.20 -10.55 -13.47
N PRO A 118 0.17 -10.77 -12.20
CA PRO A 118 1.57 -10.78 -11.81
C PRO A 118 2.27 -12.03 -12.38
N LEU A 119 3.44 -11.83 -13.01
CA LEU A 119 4.27 -12.89 -13.57
C LEU A 119 5.45 -13.27 -12.67
N GLU A 120 6.15 -12.26 -12.15
CA GLU A 120 7.37 -12.45 -11.37
C GLU A 120 7.20 -11.79 -9.99
N ARG A 121 7.72 -12.43 -8.95
CA ARG A 121 7.69 -11.93 -7.57
C ARG A 121 6.33 -11.35 -7.19
N LYS A 122 5.31 -12.20 -7.26
CA LYS A 122 3.96 -11.84 -6.79
C LYS A 122 4.03 -11.41 -5.33
N VAL A 123 3.42 -10.26 -5.02
CA VAL A 123 3.15 -9.78 -3.67
C VAL A 123 1.66 -9.88 -3.43
N THR A 124 1.26 -10.52 -2.35
CA THR A 124 -0.15 -10.71 -1.98
C THR A 124 -0.61 -9.63 -1.01
N PRO A 125 -1.92 -9.41 -0.83
CA PRO A 125 -2.43 -8.53 0.23
C PRO A 125 -1.96 -8.95 1.62
N GLN A 126 -1.81 -10.26 1.86
CA GLN A 126 -1.27 -10.80 3.11
C GLN A 126 0.18 -10.39 3.33
N ASP A 127 1.01 -10.42 2.27
CA ASP A 127 2.41 -9.95 2.33
C ASP A 127 2.48 -8.46 2.65
N LEU A 128 1.56 -7.64 2.07
CA LEU A 128 1.47 -6.22 2.37
C LEU A 128 1.10 -5.99 3.85
N SER A 129 0.09 -6.69 4.35
CA SER A 129 -0.32 -6.61 5.77
C SER A 129 0.83 -7.02 6.69
N GLN A 130 1.50 -8.14 6.40
CA GLN A 130 2.62 -8.63 7.17
C GLN A 130 3.79 -7.63 7.16
N THR A 131 4.05 -6.98 6.02
CA THR A 131 5.08 -5.96 5.89
C THR A 131 4.76 -4.72 6.73
N ILE A 132 3.51 -4.28 6.75
CA ILE A 132 3.05 -3.14 7.57
C ILE A 132 3.17 -3.49 9.05
N PHE A 133 2.74 -4.67 9.49
CA PHE A 133 2.89 -5.11 10.89
C PHE A 133 4.35 -5.22 11.30
N ASP A 134 5.23 -5.79 10.47
CA ASP A 134 6.66 -5.86 10.74
C ASP A 134 7.28 -4.46 10.92
N SER A 135 6.86 -3.48 10.11
CA SER A 135 7.29 -2.08 10.24
C SER A 135 6.87 -1.43 11.56
N LEU A 136 5.74 -1.85 12.11
CA LEU A 136 5.23 -1.41 13.41
C LEU A 136 5.84 -2.18 14.58
N GLY A 137 6.70 -3.16 14.30
CA GLY A 137 7.28 -4.06 15.32
C GLY A 137 6.29 -5.10 15.86
N ILE A 138 5.19 -5.33 15.15
CA ILE A 138 4.16 -6.31 15.51
C ILE A 138 4.45 -7.61 14.77
N SER A 139 4.59 -8.70 15.52
CA SER A 139 4.67 -10.02 14.91
C SER A 139 3.30 -10.44 14.37
N GLY A 140 3.25 -10.95 13.13
CA GLY A 140 2.02 -11.52 12.59
C GLY A 140 1.50 -12.70 13.39
N HIS A 141 2.38 -13.40 14.12
CA HIS A 141 2.02 -14.49 15.02
C HIS A 141 1.55 -14.03 16.41
N GLU A 142 1.50 -12.71 16.67
CA GLU A 142 0.95 -12.18 17.90
C GLU A 142 -0.50 -12.61 18.05
N LEU A 143 -0.85 -13.14 19.24
CA LEU A 143 -2.21 -13.57 19.51
C LEU A 143 -3.02 -12.42 20.08
N LEU A 144 -4.01 -12.00 19.33
CA LEU A 144 -5.07 -11.11 19.78
C LEU A 144 -6.22 -11.96 20.33
N HIS A 145 -7.09 -11.36 21.12
CA HIS A 145 -8.29 -12.05 21.63
C HIS A 145 -9.53 -11.30 21.17
N ASP A 146 -10.49 -12.04 20.63
CA ASP A 146 -11.79 -11.46 20.29
C ASP A 146 -12.61 -11.15 21.56
N THR A 147 -13.79 -10.56 21.40
CA THR A 147 -14.70 -10.21 22.49
C THR A 147 -15.19 -11.41 23.30
N MET A 148 -15.00 -12.63 22.78
CA MET A 148 -15.34 -13.90 23.46
C MET A 148 -14.10 -14.55 24.09
N GLY A 149 -12.93 -13.88 24.05
CA GLY A 149 -11.68 -14.40 24.59
C GLY A 149 -11.00 -15.48 23.73
N ARG A 150 -11.41 -15.67 22.46
CA ARG A 150 -10.78 -16.64 21.57
C ARG A 150 -9.51 -16.06 20.97
N PRO A 151 -8.39 -16.80 20.99
CA PRO A 151 -7.16 -16.32 20.38
C PRO A 151 -7.28 -16.30 18.85
N LEU A 152 -6.81 -15.21 18.26
CA LEU A 152 -6.71 -14.99 16.82
C LEU A 152 -5.32 -14.46 16.53
N ALA A 153 -4.62 -15.01 15.54
CA ALA A 153 -3.37 -14.41 15.08
C ALA A 153 -3.63 -13.03 14.48
N ALA A 154 -2.72 -12.08 14.71
CA ALA A 154 -2.82 -10.75 14.09
C ALA A 154 -2.80 -10.86 12.57
N GLN A 155 -2.06 -11.84 12.05
CA GLN A 155 -1.98 -12.18 10.62
C GLN A 155 -1.68 -13.68 10.48
N GLU A 156 -2.52 -14.44 9.78
CA GLU A 156 -2.34 -15.89 9.65
C GLU A 156 -1.36 -16.25 8.54
N ASP A 157 -1.38 -15.49 7.43
CA ASP A 157 -0.61 -15.76 6.22
C ASP A 157 0.19 -14.53 5.78
N GLY A 158 1.12 -14.73 4.86
CA GLY A 158 1.92 -13.68 4.24
C GLY A 158 3.36 -13.65 4.74
N GLU A 159 4.21 -13.06 3.91
CA GLU A 159 5.62 -12.88 4.18
C GLU A 159 5.99 -11.39 4.08
N VAL A 160 6.92 -10.97 4.93
CA VAL A 160 7.46 -9.60 4.84
C VAL A 160 8.20 -9.42 3.52
N VAL A 161 7.87 -8.39 2.78
CA VAL A 161 8.53 -8.03 1.52
C VAL A 161 9.88 -7.38 1.83
N ARG A 162 10.89 -8.21 2.12
CA ARG A 162 12.23 -7.76 2.56
C ARG A 162 12.96 -6.94 1.51
N GLU A 163 12.65 -7.12 0.24
CA GLU A 163 13.23 -6.37 -0.88
C GLU A 163 12.94 -4.87 -0.82
N LEU A 164 11.95 -4.45 -0.06
CA LEU A 164 11.69 -3.03 0.20
C LEU A 164 12.84 -2.35 0.96
N TYR A 165 13.60 -3.12 1.75
CA TYR A 165 14.65 -2.62 2.66
C TYR A 165 16.07 -3.03 2.22
N ALA A 166 16.22 -3.71 1.09
CA ALA A 166 17.49 -4.26 0.60
C ALA A 166 18.29 -3.29 -0.28
#